data_e572166380b8a4e21397132d3acc81e4
#
_entry.id   e572166380b8a4e21397132d3acc81e4
#
_cell.length_a   1.000
_cell.length_b   1.000
_cell.length_c   1.000
_cell.angle_alpha   90.00
_cell.angle_beta   90.00
_cell.angle_gamma   90.00
#
_symmetry.space_group_name_H-M   'P 1'
#
loop_
_entity.id
_entity.type
_entity.pdbx_description
1 polymer ?
#
loop_
_entity_poly.entity_id
_entity_poly.type
_entity_poly.pdbx_seq_one_letter_code
_entity_poly.pdbx_strand_id
1 'polypeptide(L)'
;AQVVIWSDGGAVDEAGNVGHWTNPNAKWDWYTVGGRWDGNVIPDNRAAAGIVRWDWKRKKQGIDAEQRYRAYHELLLQRTTEKMTEQEFNHALIDVAGLWKDPDLDALTLNEYVAKHEAKAPVFAFIDLDGQWHERGHMGWWAIVSDQQPDYDTEFWQFVKTLPADQILYLVDC
;
A
#
# COMPACT_ATOMS: atom_id res chain seq x y z
N ALA A 1 14.80 -12.94 -22.65
CA ALA A 1 13.51 -12.31 -22.97
C ALA A 1 12.72 -13.21 -23.89
N GLN A 2 11.43 -13.30 -23.71
CA GLN A 2 10.52 -14.12 -24.52
C GLN A 2 9.59 -13.17 -25.29
N VAL A 3 9.36 -13.44 -26.58
CA VAL A 3 8.38 -12.71 -27.37
C VAL A 3 7.01 -13.31 -27.12
N VAL A 4 6.05 -12.50 -26.72
CA VAL A 4 4.63 -12.85 -26.61
C VAL A 4 3.91 -12.20 -27.77
N ILE A 5 3.24 -12.99 -28.59
CA ILE A 5 2.55 -12.52 -29.79
C ILE A 5 1.17 -11.98 -29.38
N TRP A 6 0.89 -10.73 -29.74
CA TRP A 6 -0.39 -10.03 -29.50
C TRP A 6 -0.90 -9.46 -30.83
N SER A 7 -2.20 -9.25 -30.93
CA SER A 7 -2.86 -8.82 -32.16
C SER A 7 -2.78 -7.31 -32.48
N ASP A 8 -2.24 -6.50 -31.59
CA ASP A 8 -2.37 -5.02 -31.62
C ASP A 8 -1.07 -4.23 -31.79
N GLY A 9 -0.10 -4.84 -32.47
CA GLY A 9 1.10 -4.13 -32.94
C GLY A 9 2.19 -3.97 -31.88
N GLY A 10 3.08 -4.92 -31.83
CA GLY A 10 4.28 -4.90 -31.00
C GLY A 10 5.57 -4.81 -31.83
N ALA A 11 6.70 -5.04 -31.19
CA ALA A 11 7.98 -5.20 -31.86
C ALA A 11 7.94 -6.40 -32.82
N VAL A 12 8.67 -6.29 -33.92
CA VAL A 12 8.84 -7.40 -34.90
C VAL A 12 10.18 -8.06 -34.61
N ASP A 13 10.18 -9.36 -34.41
CA ASP A 13 11.43 -10.13 -34.27
C ASP A 13 12.11 -10.41 -35.63
N GLU A 14 13.30 -11.01 -35.59
CA GLU A 14 14.07 -11.32 -36.81
C GLU A 14 13.36 -12.33 -37.74
N ALA A 15 12.41 -13.09 -37.24
CA ALA A 15 11.59 -14.02 -38.00
C ALA A 15 10.29 -13.39 -38.54
N GLY A 16 10.05 -12.10 -38.26
CA GLY A 16 8.86 -11.36 -38.72
C GLY A 16 7.64 -11.57 -37.84
N ASN A 17 7.78 -12.17 -36.65
CA ASN A 17 6.65 -12.30 -35.70
C ASN A 17 6.44 -10.98 -34.99
N VAL A 18 5.19 -10.57 -34.87
CA VAL A 18 4.78 -9.37 -34.13
C VAL A 18 4.48 -9.73 -32.70
N GLY A 19 5.04 -9.00 -31.75
CA GLY A 19 4.82 -9.27 -30.33
C GLY A 19 5.47 -8.24 -29.44
N HIS A 20 5.45 -8.52 -28.13
CA HIS A 20 6.11 -7.73 -27.11
C HIS A 20 7.23 -8.54 -26.47
N TRP A 21 8.35 -7.86 -26.19
CA TRP A 21 9.38 -8.43 -25.36
C TRP A 21 8.91 -8.46 -23.91
N THR A 22 8.89 -9.63 -23.30
CA THR A 22 8.51 -9.80 -21.91
C THR A 22 9.62 -10.51 -21.13
N ASN A 23 9.71 -10.20 -19.85
CA ASN A 23 10.53 -10.96 -18.92
C ASN A 23 9.68 -12.13 -18.38
N PRO A 24 10.05 -13.39 -18.66
CA PRO A 24 9.30 -14.55 -18.17
C PRO A 24 9.30 -14.67 -16.63
N ASN A 25 10.22 -13.97 -15.96
CA ASN A 25 10.28 -13.89 -14.51
C ASN A 25 9.58 -12.66 -13.93
N ALA A 26 8.90 -11.85 -14.75
CA ALA A 26 8.13 -10.72 -14.27
C ALA A 26 7.00 -11.20 -13.36
N LYS A 27 6.87 -10.59 -12.21
CA LYS A 27 5.77 -10.87 -11.26
C LYS A 27 4.44 -10.29 -11.75
N TRP A 28 4.51 -9.22 -12.53
CA TRP A 28 3.36 -8.45 -13.03
C TRP A 28 3.50 -8.21 -14.53
N ASP A 29 2.39 -8.13 -15.22
CA ASP A 29 2.32 -7.92 -16.66
C ASP A 29 2.54 -6.46 -17.08
N TRP A 30 2.41 -5.53 -16.16
CA TRP A 30 2.70 -4.11 -16.38
C TRP A 30 3.24 -3.45 -15.11
N TYR A 31 3.89 -2.31 -15.26
CA TYR A 31 4.30 -1.45 -14.14
C TYR A 31 4.52 -0.01 -14.59
N THR A 32 4.36 0.92 -13.66
CA THR A 32 4.71 2.33 -13.84
C THR A 32 5.43 2.83 -12.59
N VAL A 33 6.56 3.52 -12.77
CA VAL A 33 7.26 4.14 -11.64
C VAL A 33 6.44 5.33 -11.13
N GLY A 34 6.11 5.32 -9.85
CA GLY A 34 5.19 6.25 -9.20
C GLY A 34 3.73 5.88 -9.41
N GLY A 35 3.19 6.10 -10.60
CA GLY A 35 1.80 5.76 -10.95
C GLY A 35 0.78 6.37 -9.99
N ARG A 36 -0.18 5.56 -9.50
CA ARG A 36 -1.21 5.97 -8.52
C ARG A 36 -0.63 6.45 -7.18
N TRP A 37 0.61 6.13 -6.92
CA TRP A 37 1.29 6.44 -5.65
C TRP A 37 2.09 7.74 -5.70
N ASP A 38 2.11 8.44 -6.85
CA ASP A 38 2.71 9.77 -6.96
C ASP A 38 2.10 10.71 -5.92
N GLY A 39 2.96 11.42 -5.19
CA GLY A 39 2.55 12.31 -4.11
C GLY A 39 2.17 11.64 -2.78
N ASN A 40 1.94 10.33 -2.74
CA ASN A 40 1.63 9.61 -1.50
C ASN A 40 2.88 9.18 -0.74
N VAL A 41 3.85 8.63 -1.43
CA VAL A 41 5.13 8.17 -0.87
C VAL A 41 6.27 8.99 -1.44
N ILE A 42 6.12 9.48 -2.68
CA ILE A 42 7.08 10.29 -3.41
C ILE A 42 6.44 11.67 -3.69
N PRO A 43 6.54 12.66 -2.80
CA PRO A 43 6.09 14.01 -3.11
C PRO A 43 7.01 14.62 -4.17
N ASP A 44 6.44 15.27 -5.17
CA ASP A 44 7.09 16.13 -6.18
C ASP A 44 8.10 15.48 -7.12
N ASN A 45 8.47 14.23 -6.96
CA ASN A 45 9.46 13.59 -7.79
C ASN A 45 9.04 12.14 -8.06
N ARG A 46 8.82 11.82 -9.31
CA ARG A 46 8.36 10.52 -9.79
C ARG A 46 9.33 9.36 -9.53
N ALA A 47 10.54 9.64 -9.11
CA ALA A 47 11.56 8.62 -9.17
C ALA A 47 12.04 8.10 -7.82
N ALA A 48 12.00 8.89 -6.76
CA ALA A 48 12.75 8.48 -5.59
C ALA A 48 12.09 8.87 -4.27
N ALA A 49 11.96 7.90 -3.37
CA ALA A 49 11.69 8.12 -1.96
C ALA A 49 12.93 7.68 -1.17
N GLY A 50 13.62 8.63 -0.54
CA GLY A 50 14.68 8.31 0.41
C GLY A 50 14.13 7.89 1.77
N ILE A 51 15.00 7.46 2.69
CA ILE A 51 14.64 7.01 4.05
C ILE A 51 13.80 8.05 4.80
N VAL A 52 14.09 9.34 4.63
CA VAL A 52 13.33 10.45 5.22
C VAL A 52 11.87 10.46 4.74
N ARG A 53 11.61 10.02 3.51
CA ARG A 53 10.28 9.93 2.92
C ARG A 53 9.47 8.78 3.51
N TRP A 54 10.09 7.67 3.78
CA TRP A 54 9.47 6.55 4.47
C TRP A 54 9.10 6.90 5.91
N ASP A 55 9.95 7.63 6.63
CA ASP A 55 9.63 8.15 7.96
C ASP A 55 8.46 9.13 7.93
N TRP A 56 8.39 9.98 6.92
CA TRP A 56 7.24 10.86 6.72
C TRP A 56 5.96 10.07 6.46
N LYS A 57 6.00 9.05 5.58
CA LYS A 57 4.84 8.20 5.30
C LYS A 57 4.35 7.49 6.56
N ARG A 58 5.26 6.96 7.36
CA ARG A 58 4.95 6.34 8.64
C ARG A 58 4.24 7.30 9.59
N LYS A 59 4.77 8.51 9.75
CA LYS A 59 4.14 9.56 10.56
C LYS A 59 2.75 9.93 10.04
N LYS A 60 2.60 10.05 8.72
CA LYS A 60 1.29 10.34 8.12
C LYS A 60 0.29 9.23 8.39
N GLN A 61 0.68 7.96 8.31
CA GLN A 61 -0.17 6.83 8.65
C GLN A 61 -0.66 6.92 10.11
N GLY A 62 0.20 7.31 11.05
CA GLY A 62 -0.16 7.54 12.44
C GLY A 62 -1.16 8.68 12.60
N ILE A 63 -0.94 9.82 11.93
CA ILE A 63 -1.87 10.97 11.95
C ILE A 63 -3.24 10.58 11.38
N ASP A 64 -3.26 9.92 10.23
CA ASP A 64 -4.50 9.49 9.58
C ASP A 64 -5.27 8.48 10.47
N ALA A 65 -4.54 7.58 11.14
CA ALA A 65 -5.12 6.63 12.09
C ALA A 65 -5.70 7.34 13.33
N GLU A 66 -4.98 8.30 13.90
CA GLU A 66 -5.48 9.09 15.03
C GLU A 66 -6.76 9.85 14.67
N GLN A 67 -6.77 10.53 13.51
CA GLN A 67 -7.94 11.26 13.04
C GLN A 67 -9.15 10.34 12.88
N ARG A 68 -8.94 9.15 12.25
CA ARG A 68 -10.00 8.15 12.07
C ARG A 68 -10.53 7.65 13.41
N TYR A 69 -9.66 7.30 14.34
CA TYR A 69 -10.05 6.81 15.66
C TYR A 69 -10.88 7.84 16.42
N ARG A 70 -10.42 9.10 16.45
CA ARG A 70 -11.13 10.19 17.13
C ARG A 70 -12.49 10.45 16.50
N ALA A 71 -12.56 10.53 15.18
CA ALA A 71 -13.82 10.74 14.46
C ALA A 71 -14.83 9.61 14.71
N TYR A 72 -14.36 8.37 14.76
CA TYR A 72 -15.20 7.22 15.07
C TYR A 72 -15.79 7.30 16.50
N HIS A 73 -14.96 7.57 17.50
CA HIS A 73 -15.43 7.67 18.89
C HIS A 73 -16.30 8.88 19.13
N GLU A 74 -16.07 9.99 18.44
CA GLU A 74 -16.95 11.15 18.44
C GLU A 74 -18.32 10.82 17.83
N LEU A 75 -18.36 10.10 16.72
CA LEU A 75 -19.61 9.64 16.10
C LEU A 75 -20.42 8.72 17.06
N LEU A 76 -19.75 7.82 17.78
CA LEU A 76 -20.41 7.00 18.80
C LEU A 76 -21.02 7.84 19.93
N LEU A 77 -20.35 8.90 20.35
CA LEU A 77 -20.85 9.83 21.35
C LEU A 77 -22.05 10.60 20.81
N GLN A 78 -22.00 11.13 19.60
CA GLN A 78 -23.10 11.84 18.95
C GLN A 78 -24.35 10.96 18.82
N ARG A 79 -24.18 9.69 18.43
CA ARG A 79 -25.29 8.73 18.36
C ARG A 79 -26.06 8.64 19.68
N THR A 80 -25.37 8.69 20.82
CA THR A 80 -25.97 8.57 22.12
C THR A 80 -26.57 9.86 22.65
N THR A 81 -25.98 11.01 22.30
CA THR A 81 -26.36 12.34 22.81
C THR A 81 -27.40 13.07 21.95
N GLU A 82 -27.29 12.96 20.62
CA GLU A 82 -28.07 13.74 19.66
C GLU A 82 -29.24 12.96 19.06
N LYS A 83 -29.53 11.74 19.54
CA LYS A 83 -30.59 10.85 19.03
C LYS A 83 -30.57 10.66 17.51
N MET A 84 -29.39 10.50 16.97
CA MET A 84 -29.17 10.19 15.56
C MET A 84 -29.94 8.93 15.15
N THR A 85 -30.62 8.98 14.01
CA THR A 85 -31.30 7.81 13.46
C THR A 85 -30.29 6.77 13.05
N GLU A 86 -30.72 5.52 12.95
CA GLU A 86 -29.82 4.44 12.53
C GLU A 86 -29.29 4.66 11.10
N GLN A 87 -30.10 5.23 10.23
CA GLN A 87 -29.68 5.52 8.85
C GLN A 87 -28.62 6.63 8.79
N GLU A 88 -28.79 7.71 9.54
CA GLU A 88 -27.80 8.78 9.64
C GLU A 88 -26.48 8.26 10.24
N PHE A 89 -26.57 7.44 11.28
CA PHE A 89 -25.39 6.82 11.88
C PHE A 89 -24.65 5.92 10.88
N ASN A 90 -25.36 5.06 10.15
CA ASN A 90 -24.74 4.15 9.18
C ASN A 90 -24.06 4.92 8.04
N HIS A 91 -24.64 6.00 7.53
CA HIS A 91 -23.99 6.86 6.54
C HIS A 91 -22.71 7.49 7.11
N ALA A 92 -22.79 8.13 8.26
CA ALA A 92 -21.63 8.75 8.90
C ALA A 92 -20.54 7.71 9.26
N LEU A 93 -20.93 6.50 9.62
CA LEU A 93 -20.00 5.39 9.90
C LEU A 93 -19.23 4.99 8.65
N ILE A 94 -19.88 4.92 7.48
CA ILE A 94 -19.20 4.61 6.21
C ILE A 94 -18.19 5.70 5.87
N ASP A 95 -18.53 6.97 6.09
CA ASP A 95 -17.62 8.10 5.82
C ASP A 95 -16.39 8.09 6.72
N VAL A 96 -16.55 7.72 7.99
CA VAL A 96 -15.47 7.72 8.98
C VAL A 96 -14.65 6.41 8.96
N ALA A 97 -15.32 5.26 8.94
CA ALA A 97 -14.70 3.96 9.11
C ALA A 97 -14.56 3.16 7.79
N GLY A 98 -15.20 3.63 6.72
CA GLY A 98 -15.28 2.93 5.44
C GLY A 98 -16.35 1.84 5.41
N LEU A 99 -16.59 1.26 4.23
CA LEU A 99 -17.56 0.18 4.01
C LEU A 99 -17.33 -1.04 4.91
N TRP A 100 -16.07 -1.31 5.23
CA TRP A 100 -15.64 -2.40 6.10
C TRP A 100 -15.04 -1.79 7.35
N LYS A 101 -15.87 -1.67 8.39
CA LYS A 101 -15.43 -1.16 9.69
C LYS A 101 -14.22 -1.95 10.18
N ASP A 102 -13.15 -1.23 10.49
CA ASP A 102 -11.97 -1.81 11.11
C ASP A 102 -12.32 -2.26 12.55
N PRO A 103 -12.23 -3.55 12.88
CA PRO A 103 -12.56 -4.05 14.20
C PRO A 103 -11.64 -3.50 15.32
N ASP A 104 -10.47 -3.03 14.95
CA ASP A 104 -9.51 -2.43 15.88
C ASP A 104 -10.00 -1.11 16.47
N LEU A 105 -10.91 -0.42 15.80
CA LEU A 105 -11.54 0.81 16.32
C LEU A 105 -12.29 0.60 17.64
N ASP A 106 -12.85 -0.60 17.86
CA ASP A 106 -13.51 -0.95 19.12
C ASP A 106 -12.58 -1.65 20.11
N ALA A 107 -11.57 -2.36 19.61
CA ALA A 107 -10.78 -3.29 20.39
C ALA A 107 -9.54 -2.66 21.02
N LEU A 108 -8.99 -1.61 20.39
CA LEU A 108 -7.72 -1.02 20.78
C LEU A 108 -7.92 0.36 21.43
N THR A 109 -6.99 0.76 22.26
CA THR A 109 -6.85 2.15 22.69
C THR A 109 -6.31 3.00 21.54
N LEU A 110 -6.47 4.33 21.63
CA LEU A 110 -5.94 5.27 20.63
C LEU A 110 -4.44 5.01 20.35
N ASN A 111 -3.63 4.88 21.40
CA ASN A 111 -2.20 4.70 21.24
C ASN A 111 -1.84 3.36 20.57
N GLU A 112 -2.53 2.29 20.90
CA GLU A 112 -2.34 0.98 20.27
C GLU A 112 -2.79 1.00 18.81
N TYR A 113 -3.91 1.65 18.52
CA TYR A 113 -4.42 1.79 17.17
C TYR A 113 -3.44 2.55 16.28
N VAL A 114 -2.97 3.72 16.74
CA VAL A 114 -1.96 4.53 16.04
C VAL A 114 -0.68 3.74 15.83
N ALA A 115 -0.14 3.11 16.88
CA ALA A 115 1.09 2.33 16.79
C ALA A 115 0.98 1.17 15.78
N LYS A 116 -0.17 0.48 15.76
CA LYS A 116 -0.44 -0.59 14.80
C LYS A 116 -0.42 -0.08 13.35
N HIS A 117 -1.01 1.09 13.10
CA HIS A 117 -1.03 1.68 11.77
C HIS A 117 0.34 2.22 11.35
N GLU A 118 1.10 2.83 12.24
CA GLU A 118 2.47 3.25 11.98
C GLU A 118 3.40 2.08 11.69
N ALA A 119 3.15 0.92 12.28
CA ALA A 119 3.96 -0.28 12.06
C ALA A 119 3.73 -0.93 10.69
N LYS A 120 2.60 -0.67 10.02
CA LYS A 120 2.30 -1.27 8.72
C LYS A 120 3.26 -0.75 7.64
N ALA A 121 3.80 -1.67 6.84
CA ALA A 121 4.54 -1.30 5.63
C ALA A 121 3.58 -0.67 4.61
N PRO A 122 3.95 0.46 3.98
CA PRO A 122 3.08 1.16 3.04
C PRO A 122 3.04 0.52 1.64
N VAL A 123 3.74 -0.58 1.43
CA VAL A 123 3.84 -1.30 0.15
C VAL A 123 3.44 -2.76 0.33
N PHE A 124 2.98 -3.37 -0.74
CA PHE A 124 2.64 -4.80 -0.77
C PHE A 124 3.87 -5.69 -0.86
N ALA A 125 4.87 -5.25 -1.63
CA ALA A 125 6.10 -5.99 -1.83
C ALA A 125 7.30 -5.04 -1.95
N PHE A 126 8.51 -5.55 -1.73
CA PHE A 126 9.75 -4.84 -2.00
C PHE A 126 10.81 -5.79 -2.55
N ILE A 127 11.80 -5.22 -3.23
CA ILE A 127 12.99 -5.93 -3.68
C ILE A 127 14.16 -5.42 -2.85
N ASP A 128 14.89 -6.32 -2.23
CA ASP A 128 16.06 -5.96 -1.44
C ASP A 128 17.31 -5.68 -2.32
N LEU A 129 18.44 -5.36 -1.69
CA LEU A 129 19.68 -5.02 -2.41
C LEU A 129 20.31 -6.24 -3.11
N ASP A 130 19.94 -7.44 -2.73
CA ASP A 130 20.37 -8.69 -3.36
C ASP A 130 19.44 -9.12 -4.51
N GLY A 131 18.40 -8.32 -4.77
CA GLY A 131 17.41 -8.57 -5.82
C GLY A 131 16.35 -9.60 -5.43
N GLN A 132 16.21 -9.93 -4.14
CA GLN A 132 15.21 -10.85 -3.67
C GLN A 132 13.85 -10.15 -3.52
N TRP A 133 12.79 -10.85 -3.91
CA TRP A 133 11.42 -10.40 -3.81
C TRP A 133 10.80 -10.79 -2.46
N HIS A 134 10.31 -9.81 -1.74
CA HIS A 134 9.59 -9.96 -0.48
C HIS A 134 8.17 -9.44 -0.65
N GLU A 135 7.17 -10.24 -0.32
CA GLU A 135 5.76 -9.86 -0.46
C GLU A 135 4.97 -10.14 0.81
N ARG A 136 3.94 -9.33 1.05
CA ARG A 136 3.06 -9.46 2.23
C ARG A 136 2.29 -10.78 2.27
N GLY A 137 2.08 -11.40 1.12
CA GLY A 137 1.33 -12.63 0.92
C GLY A 137 1.00 -12.82 -0.55
N HIS A 138 0.22 -13.83 -0.87
CA HIS A 138 -0.19 -14.05 -2.25
C HIS A 138 -1.38 -13.15 -2.62
N MET A 139 -1.20 -12.29 -3.63
CA MET A 139 -2.27 -11.45 -4.14
C MET A 139 -3.05 -12.18 -5.23
N GLY A 140 -4.30 -12.49 -4.94
CA GLY A 140 -5.23 -13.08 -5.88
C GLY A 140 -6.10 -12.03 -6.59
N TRP A 141 -7.16 -12.48 -7.23
CA TRP A 141 -8.16 -11.64 -7.89
C TRP A 141 -8.76 -10.63 -6.92
N TRP A 142 -9.02 -9.41 -7.40
CA TRP A 142 -9.61 -8.31 -6.62
C TRP A 142 -8.73 -7.84 -5.44
N ALA A 143 -7.41 -7.98 -5.56
CA ALA A 143 -6.46 -7.63 -4.50
C ALA A 143 -6.72 -8.35 -3.16
N ILE A 144 -7.35 -9.52 -3.20
CA ILE A 144 -7.51 -10.37 -2.01
C ILE A 144 -6.16 -11.01 -1.72
N VAL A 145 -5.64 -10.77 -0.51
CA VAL A 145 -4.35 -11.32 -0.08
C VAL A 145 -4.59 -12.57 0.77
N SER A 146 -4.07 -13.71 0.33
CA SER A 146 -3.97 -14.95 1.10
C SER A 146 -2.54 -15.18 1.59
N ASP A 147 -2.37 -16.18 2.44
CA ASP A 147 -1.05 -16.63 2.94
C ASP A 147 -0.19 -15.46 3.46
N GLN A 148 -0.81 -14.55 4.22
CA GLN A 148 -0.14 -13.37 4.73
C GLN A 148 1.06 -13.74 5.58
N GLN A 149 2.19 -13.09 5.30
CA GLN A 149 3.43 -13.22 6.05
C GLN A 149 3.34 -12.35 7.32
N PRO A 150 3.30 -12.95 8.51
CA PRO A 150 3.06 -12.21 9.76
C PRO A 150 4.17 -11.20 10.08
N ASP A 151 5.38 -11.47 9.63
CA ASP A 151 6.56 -10.65 9.93
C ASP A 151 6.88 -9.62 8.84
N TYR A 152 6.11 -9.59 7.73
CA TYR A 152 6.38 -8.73 6.58
C TYR A 152 6.57 -7.24 6.94
N ASP A 153 5.68 -6.69 7.77
CA ASP A 153 5.77 -5.28 8.18
C ASP A 153 7.06 -5.01 8.96
N THR A 154 7.48 -5.93 9.80
CA THR A 154 8.72 -5.85 10.55
C THR A 154 9.94 -5.95 9.65
N GLU A 155 9.96 -6.91 8.73
CA GLU A 155 11.02 -7.12 7.75
C GLU A 155 11.21 -5.89 6.87
N PHE A 156 10.10 -5.32 6.36
CA PHE A 156 10.16 -4.10 5.56
C PHE A 156 10.84 -2.95 6.32
N TRP A 157 10.42 -2.69 7.55
CA TRP A 157 11.01 -1.58 8.33
C TRP A 157 12.45 -1.87 8.78
N GLN A 158 12.80 -3.13 8.99
CA GLN A 158 14.21 -3.52 9.21
C GLN A 158 15.03 -3.27 7.95
N PHE A 159 14.56 -3.71 6.80
CA PHE A 159 15.21 -3.45 5.51
C PHE A 159 15.44 -1.95 5.29
N VAL A 160 14.40 -1.12 5.43
CA VAL A 160 14.51 0.34 5.27
C VAL A 160 15.59 0.95 6.19
N LYS A 161 15.73 0.45 7.41
CA LYS A 161 16.75 0.93 8.36
C LYS A 161 18.19 0.56 7.97
N THR A 162 18.36 -0.49 7.16
CA THR A 162 19.70 -0.90 6.70
C THR A 162 20.19 -0.11 5.49
N LEU A 163 19.28 0.62 4.83
CA LEU A 163 19.63 1.36 3.62
C LEU A 163 20.54 2.54 3.93
N PRO A 164 21.55 2.81 3.08
CA PRO A 164 22.34 4.04 3.13
C PRO A 164 21.45 5.28 3.03
N ALA A 165 21.85 6.36 3.67
CA ALA A 165 21.08 7.61 3.71
C ALA A 165 20.86 8.25 2.33
N ASP A 166 21.71 7.95 1.36
CA ASP A 166 21.67 8.41 -0.02
C ASP A 166 21.06 7.38 -0.99
N GLN A 167 20.55 6.26 -0.45
CA GLN A 167 19.92 5.23 -1.28
C GLN A 167 18.64 5.76 -1.94
N ILE A 168 18.62 5.66 -3.26
CA ILE A 168 17.42 5.94 -4.05
C ILE A 168 16.52 4.70 -4.05
N LEU A 169 15.25 4.90 -3.73
CA LEU A 169 14.21 3.89 -3.80
C LEU A 169 13.18 4.29 -4.85
N TYR A 170 12.73 3.31 -5.61
CA TYR A 170 11.69 3.50 -6.62
C TYR A 170 10.40 2.85 -6.13
N LEU A 171 9.34 3.63 -6.07
CA LEU A 171 8.00 3.10 -5.88
C LEU A 171 7.41 2.73 -7.24
N VAL A 172 6.83 1.56 -7.31
CA VAL A 172 6.28 1.01 -8.56
C VAL A 172 4.81 0.70 -8.35
N ASP A 173 3.99 1.13 -9.29
CA ASP A 173 2.58 0.77 -9.41
C ASP A 173 2.44 -0.33 -10.44
N CYS A 174 1.78 -1.43 -10.08
CA CYS A 174 1.58 -2.61 -10.92
C CYS A 174 0.23 -3.29 -10.60
#